data_b9a6a4c5f7722369923c5233ee3f3997
#
_entry.id   b9a6a4c5f7722369923c5233ee3f3997
#
_cell.length_a   1.000
_cell.length_b   1.000
_cell.length_c   1.000
_cell.angle_alpha   90.00
_cell.angle_beta   90.00
_cell.angle_gamma   90.00
#
_symmetry.space_group_name_H-M   'P 1'
#
loop_
_entity.id
_entity.type
_entity.pdbx_description
1 polymer ?
#
loop_
_entity_poly.entity_id
_entity_poly.type
_entity_poly.pdbx_seq_one_letter_code
_entity_poly.pdbx_strand_id
1 'polypeptide(L)'
;MSGADAYPRARALIDSAHSADPGRAADGRPAELVYADRVEGWVVRMEPGADPLLRLAARCQHLERWLVPRGSFPAGKPGYLSWRRSLYAKQAERARQLMVEAGVPAQEASDAATWVSKSGLRTNAGTQALEDAAVLVFLENEIEAFAAQHAEYPREKFVDIIRKTWRKMSPRAQDLARGLRLPPSVAALVAEALAG
;
A
#
# COMPACT_ATOMS: atom_id res chain seq x y z
N MET A 1 13.44 -28.82 -5.33
CA MET A 1 13.78 -27.63 -4.51
C MET A 1 12.75 -27.54 -3.41
N SER A 2 13.16 -27.41 -2.15
CA SER A 2 12.23 -27.36 -1.02
C SER A 2 11.39 -26.09 -1.06
N GLY A 3 10.07 -26.20 -0.84
CA GLY A 3 9.18 -25.02 -0.75
C GLY A 3 9.57 -24.04 0.36
N ALA A 4 10.35 -24.48 1.35
CA ALA A 4 10.84 -23.64 2.44
C ALA A 4 11.73 -22.47 1.99
N ASP A 5 12.39 -22.59 0.83
CA ASP A 5 13.28 -21.56 0.30
C ASP A 5 12.58 -20.56 -0.63
N ALA A 6 11.34 -20.85 -1.07
CA ALA A 6 10.63 -20.03 -2.06
C ALA A 6 10.27 -18.64 -1.53
N TYR A 7 9.80 -18.54 -0.29
CA TYR A 7 9.39 -17.26 0.30
C TYR A 7 10.56 -16.30 0.55
N PRO A 8 11.70 -16.72 1.15
CA PRO A 8 12.89 -15.88 1.25
C PRO A 8 13.41 -15.42 -0.11
N ARG A 9 13.37 -16.29 -1.14
CA ARG A 9 13.76 -15.93 -2.50
C ARG A 9 12.80 -14.93 -3.14
N ALA A 10 11.50 -15.13 -2.99
CA ALA A 10 10.49 -14.18 -3.46
C ALA A 10 10.70 -12.80 -2.83
N ARG A 11 10.94 -12.75 -1.52
CA ARG A 11 11.28 -11.51 -0.81
C ARG A 11 12.50 -10.83 -1.41
N ALA A 12 13.59 -11.57 -1.64
CA ALA A 12 14.80 -11.02 -2.22
C ALA A 12 14.58 -10.45 -3.62
N LEU A 13 13.80 -11.12 -4.47
CA LEU A 13 13.45 -10.63 -5.80
C LEU A 13 12.59 -9.35 -5.75
N ILE A 14 11.59 -9.31 -4.86
CA ILE A 14 10.74 -8.13 -4.67
C ILE A 14 11.58 -6.95 -4.16
N ASP A 15 12.44 -7.18 -3.16
CA ASP A 15 13.31 -6.14 -2.60
C ASP A 15 14.32 -5.63 -3.63
N SER A 16 14.86 -6.52 -4.48
CA SER A 16 15.72 -6.15 -5.60
C SER A 16 14.98 -5.26 -6.60
N ALA A 17 13.73 -5.60 -6.94
CA ALA A 17 12.91 -4.76 -7.81
C ALA A 17 12.69 -3.37 -7.19
N HIS A 18 12.31 -3.26 -5.92
CA HIS A 18 12.16 -1.98 -5.23
C HIS A 18 13.48 -1.19 -5.13
N SER A 19 14.62 -1.88 -5.03
CA SER A 19 15.93 -1.24 -4.92
C SER A 19 16.31 -0.47 -6.18
N ALA A 20 15.69 -0.75 -7.32
CA ALA A 20 15.88 -0.04 -8.57
C ALA A 20 15.10 1.31 -8.63
N ASP A 21 14.29 1.64 -7.62
CA ASP A 21 13.57 2.91 -7.56
C ASP A 21 14.56 4.10 -7.56
N PRO A 22 14.47 5.05 -8.51
CA PRO A 22 15.27 6.26 -8.51
C PRO A 22 14.89 7.24 -7.39
N GLY A 23 13.68 7.15 -6.85
CA GLY A 23 13.21 7.96 -5.72
C GLY A 23 13.95 7.62 -4.44
N ARG A 24 14.17 8.62 -3.58
CA ARG A 24 14.85 8.43 -2.30
C ARG A 24 13.97 8.89 -1.14
N ALA A 25 13.90 8.09 -0.10
CA ALA A 25 13.34 8.45 1.18
C ALA A 25 14.32 9.35 1.96
N ALA A 26 13.87 9.90 3.07
CA ALA A 26 14.66 10.80 3.90
C ALA A 26 15.96 10.17 4.46
N ASP A 27 15.97 8.84 4.60
CA ASP A 27 17.13 8.06 5.04
C ASP A 27 18.07 7.64 3.87
N GLY A 28 17.81 8.11 2.64
CA GLY A 28 18.59 7.83 1.45
C GLY A 28 18.29 6.50 0.77
N ARG A 29 17.48 5.62 1.38
CA ARG A 29 17.07 4.34 0.77
C ARG A 29 16.08 4.56 -0.38
N PRO A 30 15.93 3.61 -1.32
CA PRO A 30 14.88 3.65 -2.33
C PRO A 30 13.50 3.86 -1.69
N ALA A 31 12.73 4.84 -2.19
CA ALA A 31 11.50 5.28 -1.53
C ALA A 31 10.45 4.16 -1.48
N GLU A 32 10.29 3.41 -2.57
CA GLU A 32 9.31 2.31 -2.61
C GLU A 32 9.75 1.08 -1.79
N LEU A 33 11.04 0.88 -1.57
CA LEU A 33 11.53 -0.14 -0.62
C LEU A 33 11.18 0.23 0.82
N VAL A 34 11.34 1.49 1.20
CA VAL A 34 10.92 2.00 2.52
C VAL A 34 9.41 1.89 2.69
N TYR A 35 8.65 2.20 1.64
CA TYR A 35 7.20 2.01 1.65
C TYR A 35 6.81 0.54 1.85
N ALA A 36 7.45 -0.39 1.14
CA ALA A 36 7.22 -1.82 1.29
C ALA A 36 7.50 -2.31 2.72
N ASP A 37 8.60 -1.84 3.35
CA ASP A 37 8.92 -2.14 4.75
C ASP A 37 7.82 -1.66 5.71
N ARG A 38 7.27 -0.46 5.47
CA ARG A 38 6.19 0.11 6.29
C ARG A 38 4.89 -0.68 6.16
N VAL A 39 4.50 -1.06 4.93
CA VAL A 39 3.26 -1.83 4.70
C VAL A 39 3.37 -3.21 5.34
N GLU A 40 4.48 -3.93 5.14
CA GLU A 40 4.71 -5.22 5.82
C GLU A 40 4.74 -5.04 7.34
N GLY A 41 5.40 -4.00 7.83
CA GLY A 41 5.45 -3.69 9.27
C GLY A 41 4.06 -3.50 9.87
N TRP A 42 3.13 -2.85 9.15
CA TRP A 42 1.75 -2.72 9.58
C TRP A 42 0.98 -4.04 9.54
N VAL A 43 1.17 -4.87 8.50
CA VAL A 43 0.58 -6.21 8.47
C VAL A 43 0.99 -7.03 9.68
N VAL A 44 2.29 -7.03 10.04
CA VAL A 44 2.79 -7.76 11.22
C VAL A 44 2.28 -7.15 12.54
N ARG A 45 2.16 -5.82 12.65
CA ARG A 45 1.57 -5.15 13.83
C ARG A 45 0.09 -5.49 14.01
N MET A 46 -0.66 -5.55 12.91
CA MET A 46 -2.06 -5.96 12.94
C MET A 46 -2.20 -7.45 13.25
N GLU A 47 -1.32 -8.29 12.73
CA GLU A 47 -1.38 -9.74 12.86
C GLU A 47 0.04 -10.29 13.05
N PRO A 48 0.52 -10.44 14.32
CA PRO A 48 1.87 -10.93 14.60
C PRO A 48 2.18 -12.31 13.99
N GLY A 49 1.17 -13.16 13.79
CA GLY A 49 1.25 -14.44 13.10
C GLY A 49 0.88 -14.40 11.63
N ALA A 50 0.94 -13.23 10.98
CA ALA A 50 0.54 -13.07 9.58
C ALA A 50 1.20 -14.09 8.66
N ASP A 51 0.39 -14.69 7.80
CA ASP A 51 0.84 -15.66 6.80
C ASP A 51 2.01 -15.07 5.97
N PRO A 52 3.09 -15.85 5.74
CA PRO A 52 4.22 -15.41 4.92
C PRO A 52 3.80 -14.91 3.54
N LEU A 53 2.78 -15.49 2.90
CA LEU A 53 2.25 -15.02 1.63
C LEU A 53 1.64 -13.61 1.74
N LEU A 54 0.88 -13.34 2.81
CA LEU A 54 0.32 -12.01 3.06
C LEU A 54 1.43 -10.97 3.25
N ARG A 55 2.50 -11.33 3.93
CA ARG A 55 3.67 -10.46 4.11
C ARG A 55 4.38 -10.18 2.79
N LEU A 56 4.55 -11.18 1.92
CA LEU A 56 5.08 -10.96 0.56
C LEU A 56 4.16 -10.04 -0.26
N ALA A 57 2.85 -10.27 -0.23
CA ALA A 57 1.89 -9.42 -0.92
C ALA A 57 1.91 -7.97 -0.41
N ALA A 58 2.12 -7.77 0.90
CA ALA A 58 2.31 -6.45 1.49
C ALA A 58 3.53 -5.73 0.89
N ARG A 59 4.64 -6.44 0.74
CA ARG A 59 5.85 -5.88 0.10
C ARG A 59 5.66 -5.55 -1.37
N CYS A 60 4.70 -6.14 -2.06
CA CYS A 60 4.39 -5.84 -3.46
C CYS A 60 3.53 -4.58 -3.65
N GLN A 61 3.11 -3.91 -2.57
CA GLN A 61 2.46 -2.61 -2.71
C GLN A 61 3.44 -1.59 -3.30
N HIS A 62 2.98 -0.82 -4.30
CA HIS A 62 3.78 0.13 -5.07
C HIS A 62 4.95 -0.48 -5.88
N LEU A 63 4.99 -1.79 -6.08
CA LEU A 63 6.04 -2.48 -6.84
C LEU A 63 6.22 -1.85 -8.22
N GLU A 64 7.44 -1.37 -8.49
CA GLU A 64 7.84 -0.71 -9.73
C GLU A 64 6.90 0.46 -10.16
N ARG A 65 6.30 1.17 -9.18
CA ARG A 65 5.33 2.26 -9.43
C ARG A 65 5.92 3.39 -10.29
N TRP A 66 7.21 3.68 -10.14
CA TRP A 66 7.89 4.74 -10.90
C TRP A 66 7.93 4.47 -12.40
N LEU A 67 7.79 3.22 -12.84
CA LEU A 67 7.72 2.86 -14.27
C LEU A 67 6.41 3.30 -14.94
N VAL A 68 5.44 3.76 -14.15
CA VAL A 68 4.14 4.23 -14.64
C VAL A 68 3.88 5.64 -14.08
N PRO A 69 4.55 6.67 -14.61
CA PRO A 69 4.42 8.03 -14.09
C PRO A 69 2.97 8.55 -14.22
N ARG A 70 2.51 9.30 -13.20
CA ARG A 70 1.16 9.91 -13.24
C ARG A 70 0.98 10.82 -14.46
N GLY A 71 2.04 11.51 -14.89
CA GLY A 71 2.02 12.41 -16.03
C GLY A 71 1.76 11.74 -17.39
N SER A 72 1.88 10.40 -17.47
CA SER A 72 1.53 9.63 -18.67
C SER A 72 0.01 9.44 -18.87
N PHE A 73 -0.81 9.96 -17.95
CA PHE A 73 -2.26 9.87 -17.99
C PHE A 73 -2.90 11.27 -17.97
N PRO A 74 -4.09 11.45 -18.55
CA PRO A 74 -4.78 12.75 -18.58
C PRO A 74 -4.92 13.36 -17.18
N ALA A 75 -4.96 14.69 -17.13
CA ALA A 75 -5.26 15.42 -15.90
C ALA A 75 -6.68 15.12 -15.38
N GLY A 76 -6.94 15.45 -14.11
CA GLY A 76 -8.24 15.30 -13.48
C GLY A 76 -8.58 13.89 -13.01
N LYS A 77 -9.79 13.75 -12.45
CA LYS A 77 -10.26 12.52 -11.78
C LYS A 77 -10.32 11.29 -12.70
N PRO A 78 -10.82 11.36 -13.97
CA PRO A 78 -10.84 10.18 -14.84
C PRO A 78 -9.43 9.64 -15.14
N GLY A 79 -8.48 10.51 -15.47
CA GLY A 79 -7.10 10.13 -15.72
C GLY A 79 -6.42 9.55 -14.47
N TYR A 80 -6.68 10.12 -13.29
CA TYR A 80 -6.20 9.57 -12.01
C TYR A 80 -6.74 8.15 -11.77
N LEU A 81 -8.02 7.91 -12.00
CA LEU A 81 -8.62 6.58 -11.80
C LEU A 81 -8.08 5.56 -12.82
N SER A 82 -7.85 5.97 -14.08
CA SER A 82 -7.21 5.14 -15.09
C SER A 82 -5.78 4.76 -14.70
N TRP A 83 -4.99 5.74 -14.26
CA TRP A 83 -3.64 5.51 -13.75
C TRP A 83 -3.62 4.53 -12.57
N ARG A 84 -4.49 4.74 -11.56
CA ARG A 84 -4.59 3.84 -10.40
C ARG A 84 -4.92 2.39 -10.81
N ARG A 85 -5.89 2.21 -11.72
CA ARG A 85 -6.25 0.86 -12.23
C ARG A 85 -5.11 0.19 -12.98
N SER A 86 -4.40 0.96 -13.81
CA SER A 86 -3.20 0.47 -14.53
C SER A 86 -2.10 0.02 -13.55
N LEU A 87 -1.85 0.79 -12.48
CA LEU A 87 -0.90 0.42 -11.44
C LEU A 87 -1.28 -0.90 -10.77
N TYR A 88 -2.53 -1.05 -10.33
CA TYR A 88 -2.97 -2.26 -9.65
C TYR A 88 -2.78 -3.51 -10.52
N ALA A 89 -3.14 -3.44 -11.80
CA ALA A 89 -2.98 -4.56 -12.72
C ALA A 89 -1.50 -4.92 -12.94
N LYS A 90 -0.64 -3.91 -13.17
CA LYS A 90 0.79 -4.12 -13.40
C LYS A 90 1.51 -4.65 -12.16
N GLN A 91 1.23 -4.07 -11.00
CA GLN A 91 1.82 -4.51 -9.74
C GLN A 91 1.42 -5.94 -9.38
N ALA A 92 0.15 -6.29 -9.56
CA ALA A 92 -0.35 -7.63 -9.32
C ALA A 92 0.32 -8.67 -10.24
N GLU A 93 0.40 -8.39 -11.52
CA GLU A 93 1.06 -9.29 -12.47
C GLU A 93 2.57 -9.42 -12.19
N ARG A 94 3.24 -8.31 -11.89
CA ARG A 94 4.66 -8.34 -11.55
C ARG A 94 4.93 -9.11 -10.25
N ALA A 95 4.09 -8.93 -9.23
CA ALA A 95 4.15 -9.68 -7.99
C ALA A 95 4.04 -11.20 -8.26
N ARG A 96 3.04 -11.60 -9.05
CA ARG A 96 2.85 -13.01 -9.45
C ARG A 96 4.08 -13.58 -10.15
N GLN A 97 4.65 -12.84 -11.11
CA GLN A 97 5.84 -13.28 -11.85
C GLN A 97 7.02 -13.52 -10.93
N LEU A 98 7.35 -12.55 -10.04
CA LEU A 98 8.48 -12.68 -9.12
C LEU A 98 8.28 -13.84 -8.12
N MET A 99 7.06 -14.04 -7.63
CA MET A 99 6.74 -15.15 -6.73
C MET A 99 6.88 -16.52 -7.44
N VAL A 100 6.37 -16.65 -8.65
CA VAL A 100 6.51 -17.89 -9.44
C VAL A 100 7.99 -18.15 -9.79
N GLU A 101 8.74 -17.12 -10.19
CA GLU A 101 10.19 -17.21 -10.45
C GLU A 101 10.96 -17.69 -9.21
N ALA A 102 10.54 -17.28 -8.02
CA ALA A 102 11.11 -17.73 -6.76
C ALA A 102 10.74 -19.18 -6.38
N GLY A 103 9.73 -19.77 -7.04
CA GLY A 103 9.23 -21.10 -6.75
C GLY A 103 8.04 -21.13 -5.79
N VAL A 104 7.38 -20.00 -5.53
CA VAL A 104 6.09 -19.97 -4.82
C VAL A 104 5.04 -20.70 -5.68
N PRO A 105 4.19 -21.56 -5.11
CA PRO A 105 3.14 -22.24 -5.85
C PRO A 105 2.27 -21.28 -6.66
N ALA A 106 1.95 -21.64 -7.88
CA ALA A 106 1.24 -20.76 -8.83
C ALA A 106 -0.11 -20.25 -8.28
N GLN A 107 -0.81 -21.08 -7.51
CA GLN A 107 -2.08 -20.68 -6.87
C GLN A 107 -1.85 -19.61 -5.82
N GLU A 108 -0.87 -19.80 -4.94
CA GLU A 108 -0.52 -18.81 -3.90
C GLU A 108 -0.05 -17.48 -4.51
N ALA A 109 0.78 -17.54 -5.56
CA ALA A 109 1.18 -16.35 -6.31
C ALA A 109 -0.02 -15.61 -6.95
N SER A 110 -1.04 -16.36 -7.41
CA SER A 110 -2.28 -15.80 -7.95
C SER A 110 -3.17 -15.18 -6.86
N ASP A 111 -3.22 -15.81 -5.69
CA ASP A 111 -3.96 -15.27 -4.54
C ASP A 111 -3.33 -13.96 -4.06
N ALA A 112 -2.01 -13.92 -3.91
CA ALA A 112 -1.27 -12.70 -3.58
C ALA A 112 -1.49 -11.59 -4.62
N ALA A 113 -1.45 -11.92 -5.92
CA ALA A 113 -1.74 -10.97 -7.00
C ALA A 113 -3.17 -10.41 -6.91
N THR A 114 -4.14 -11.23 -6.55
CA THR A 114 -5.52 -10.78 -6.29
C THR A 114 -5.57 -9.74 -5.18
N TRP A 115 -4.86 -9.96 -4.08
CA TRP A 115 -4.79 -9.00 -2.96
C TRP A 115 -4.10 -7.70 -3.38
N VAL A 116 -2.97 -7.78 -4.10
CA VAL A 116 -2.23 -6.62 -4.61
C VAL A 116 -3.07 -5.80 -5.59
N SER A 117 -3.90 -6.46 -6.41
CA SER A 117 -4.81 -5.79 -7.36
C SER A 117 -5.95 -5.01 -6.71
N LYS A 118 -6.11 -5.12 -5.38
CA LYS A 118 -7.24 -4.54 -4.63
C LYS A 118 -8.61 -5.14 -5.00
N SER A 119 -8.63 -6.34 -5.59
CA SER A 119 -9.86 -7.04 -5.95
C SER A 119 -10.56 -7.59 -4.71
N GLY A 120 -11.88 -7.49 -4.67
CA GLY A 120 -12.68 -8.06 -3.58
C GLY A 120 -12.49 -7.37 -2.23
N LEU A 121 -12.22 -6.06 -2.21
CA LEU A 121 -12.19 -5.31 -0.96
C LEU A 121 -13.48 -5.57 -0.15
N ARG A 122 -13.39 -5.90 1.12
CA ARG A 122 -14.45 -6.33 2.06
C ARG A 122 -14.94 -7.77 1.92
N THR A 123 -14.63 -8.48 0.84
CA THR A 123 -15.00 -9.89 0.66
C THR A 123 -13.81 -10.82 0.68
N ASN A 124 -12.59 -10.27 0.55
CA ASN A 124 -11.34 -11.00 0.60
C ASN A 124 -10.47 -10.45 1.74
N ALA A 125 -10.15 -11.29 2.71
CA ALA A 125 -9.41 -10.91 3.91
C ALA A 125 -8.00 -10.39 3.60
N GLY A 126 -7.28 -11.01 2.66
CA GLY A 126 -5.95 -10.54 2.26
C GLY A 126 -5.99 -9.16 1.61
N THR A 127 -6.96 -8.92 0.72
CA THR A 127 -7.16 -7.59 0.12
C THR A 127 -7.48 -6.54 1.17
N GLN A 128 -8.33 -6.88 2.15
CA GLN A 128 -8.67 -5.97 3.25
C GLN A 128 -7.43 -5.67 4.11
N ALA A 129 -6.65 -6.68 4.47
CA ALA A 129 -5.44 -6.50 5.26
C ALA A 129 -4.42 -5.57 4.57
N LEU A 130 -4.23 -5.72 3.25
CA LEU A 130 -3.36 -4.83 2.48
C LEU A 130 -3.91 -3.40 2.36
N GLU A 131 -5.23 -3.22 2.22
CA GLU A 131 -5.83 -1.88 2.22
C GLU A 131 -5.67 -1.22 3.59
N ASP A 132 -5.92 -1.95 4.67
CA ASP A 132 -5.76 -1.47 6.04
C ASP A 132 -4.32 -1.02 6.30
N ALA A 133 -3.34 -1.86 5.98
CA ALA A 133 -1.93 -1.54 6.13
C ALA A 133 -1.53 -0.30 5.31
N ALA A 134 -1.96 -0.22 4.05
CA ALA A 134 -1.65 0.94 3.19
C ALA A 134 -2.26 2.23 3.73
N VAL A 135 -3.47 2.20 4.29
CA VAL A 135 -4.11 3.38 4.91
C VAL A 135 -3.38 3.77 6.19
N LEU A 136 -2.97 2.81 7.02
CA LEU A 136 -2.20 3.10 8.24
C LEU A 136 -0.84 3.72 7.91
N VAL A 137 -0.14 3.24 6.87
CA VAL A 137 1.09 3.88 6.36
C VAL A 137 0.80 5.32 5.90
N PHE A 138 -0.26 5.53 5.12
CA PHE A 138 -0.64 6.87 4.66
C PHE A 138 -0.87 7.83 5.82
N LEU A 139 -1.65 7.42 6.82
CA LEU A 139 -1.95 8.25 7.99
C LEU A 139 -0.71 8.53 8.86
N GLU A 140 0.13 7.52 9.07
CA GLU A 140 1.31 7.64 9.94
C GLU A 140 2.48 8.38 9.28
N ASN A 141 2.68 8.22 7.96
CA ASN A 141 3.93 8.60 7.31
C ASN A 141 3.79 9.56 6.13
N GLU A 142 2.62 9.66 5.48
CA GLU A 142 2.51 10.33 4.19
C GLU A 142 1.51 11.50 4.17
N ILE A 143 0.55 11.50 5.07
CA ILE A 143 -0.56 12.47 5.04
C ILE A 143 -0.10 13.92 5.17
N GLU A 144 0.98 14.18 5.94
CA GLU A 144 1.53 15.52 6.11
C GLU A 144 2.17 16.01 4.80
N ALA A 145 2.99 15.18 4.18
CA ALA A 145 3.58 15.49 2.87
C ALA A 145 2.51 15.61 1.78
N PHE A 146 1.48 14.77 1.83
CA PHE A 146 0.34 14.87 0.93
C PHE A 146 -0.40 16.21 1.09
N ALA A 147 -0.63 16.65 2.33
CA ALA A 147 -1.26 17.94 2.60
C ALA A 147 -0.39 19.11 2.10
N ALA A 148 0.92 19.04 2.30
CA ALA A 148 1.84 20.07 1.81
C ALA A 148 1.90 20.12 0.27
N GLN A 149 1.88 18.97 -0.41
CA GLN A 149 1.87 18.89 -1.88
C GLN A 149 0.56 19.38 -2.50
N HIS A 150 -0.52 19.47 -1.72
CA HIS A 150 -1.85 19.88 -2.16
C HIS A 150 -2.38 21.07 -1.35
N ALA A 151 -1.49 22.01 -1.02
CA ALA A 151 -1.84 23.20 -0.24
C ALA A 151 -2.97 24.05 -0.88
N GLU A 152 -3.19 23.87 -2.20
CA GLU A 152 -4.29 24.50 -2.95
C GLU A 152 -5.67 23.85 -2.70
N TYR A 153 -5.73 22.69 -2.05
CA TYR A 153 -7.01 22.03 -1.79
C TYR A 153 -7.74 22.71 -0.64
N PRO A 154 -9.06 22.99 -0.82
CA PRO A 154 -9.87 23.46 0.31
C PRO A 154 -9.93 22.40 1.41
N ARG A 155 -10.08 22.86 2.66
CA ARG A 155 -10.12 22.00 3.85
C ARG A 155 -11.13 20.85 3.72
N GLU A 156 -12.30 21.15 3.20
CA GLU A 156 -13.40 20.18 3.00
C GLU A 156 -12.98 19.03 2.07
N LYS A 157 -12.12 19.30 1.10
CA LYS A 157 -11.60 18.27 0.19
C LYS A 157 -10.66 17.31 0.91
N PHE A 158 -9.83 17.79 1.83
CA PHE A 158 -9.00 16.94 2.68
C PHE A 158 -9.87 16.06 3.60
N VAL A 159 -10.85 16.67 4.26
CA VAL A 159 -11.80 15.96 5.11
C VAL A 159 -12.51 14.85 4.33
N ASP A 160 -12.98 15.12 3.11
CA ASP A 160 -13.62 14.13 2.25
C ASP A 160 -12.67 12.99 1.84
N ILE A 161 -11.40 13.30 1.53
CA ILE A 161 -10.38 12.29 1.22
C ILE A 161 -10.16 11.38 2.43
N ILE A 162 -9.97 11.95 3.62
CA ILE A 162 -9.77 11.18 4.85
C ILE A 162 -11.00 10.31 5.15
N ARG A 163 -12.21 10.87 5.06
CA ARG A 163 -13.47 10.15 5.28
C ARG A 163 -13.63 8.96 4.31
N LYS A 164 -13.35 9.15 3.03
CA LYS A 164 -13.38 8.08 2.03
C LYS A 164 -12.32 7.00 2.28
N THR A 165 -11.15 7.40 2.72
CA THR A 165 -10.06 6.49 3.08
C THR A 165 -10.43 5.68 4.31
N TRP A 166 -10.95 6.34 5.36
CA TRP A 166 -11.42 5.71 6.59
C TRP A 166 -12.50 4.66 6.36
N ARG A 167 -13.46 4.95 5.49
CA ARG A 167 -14.56 4.01 5.16
C ARG A 167 -14.10 2.71 4.50
N LYS A 168 -12.88 2.64 4.00
CA LYS A 168 -12.31 1.43 3.42
C LYS A 168 -11.65 0.53 4.46
N MET A 169 -11.29 1.07 5.61
CA MET A 169 -10.63 0.35 6.68
C MET A 169 -11.58 -0.61 7.39
N SER A 170 -11.02 -1.73 7.85
CA SER A 170 -11.69 -2.59 8.81
C SER A 170 -11.85 -1.90 10.17
N PRO A 171 -12.83 -2.33 11.01
CA PRO A 171 -12.98 -1.78 12.37
C PRO A 171 -11.69 -1.84 13.18
N ARG A 172 -10.94 -2.96 13.09
CA ARG A 172 -9.66 -3.14 13.78
C ARG A 172 -8.61 -2.10 13.34
N ALA A 173 -8.49 -1.87 12.03
CA ALA A 173 -7.54 -0.88 11.52
C ALA A 173 -7.96 0.55 11.90
N GLN A 174 -9.25 0.84 11.97
CA GLN A 174 -9.78 2.11 12.46
C GLN A 174 -9.40 2.34 13.93
N ASP A 175 -9.49 1.31 14.77
CA ASP A 175 -9.10 1.41 16.19
C ASP A 175 -7.59 1.68 16.34
N LEU A 176 -6.76 1.01 15.55
CA LEU A 176 -5.33 1.27 15.51
C LEU A 176 -5.01 2.70 15.02
N ALA A 177 -5.73 3.16 14.00
CA ALA A 177 -5.55 4.51 13.45
C ALA A 177 -5.87 5.62 14.48
N ARG A 178 -6.86 5.40 15.36
CA ARG A 178 -7.17 6.33 16.46
C ARG A 178 -6.04 6.47 17.47
N GLY A 179 -5.20 5.44 17.61
CA GLY A 179 -4.01 5.42 18.48
C GLY A 179 -2.75 6.04 17.87
N LEU A 180 -2.79 6.46 16.61
CA LEU A 180 -1.63 7.07 15.95
C LEU A 180 -1.29 8.45 16.52
N ARG A 181 0.00 8.71 16.69
CA ARG A 181 0.51 10.06 17.02
C ARG A 181 0.60 10.88 15.73
N LEU A 182 -0.45 11.59 15.44
CA LEU A 182 -0.53 12.47 14.26
C LEU A 182 -0.07 13.88 14.58
N PRO A 183 0.53 14.62 13.64
CA PRO A 183 0.75 16.05 13.78
C PRO A 183 -0.56 16.80 14.11
N PRO A 184 -0.56 17.87 14.93
CA PRO A 184 -1.79 18.52 15.37
C PRO A 184 -2.73 18.96 14.24
N SER A 185 -2.17 19.46 13.12
CA SER A 185 -2.93 19.85 11.93
C SER A 185 -3.66 18.67 11.28
N VAL A 186 -3.00 17.52 11.21
CA VAL A 186 -3.55 16.28 10.66
C VAL A 186 -4.59 15.67 11.62
N ALA A 187 -4.28 15.66 12.92
CA ALA A 187 -5.20 15.18 13.94
C ALA A 187 -6.55 15.93 13.90
N ALA A 188 -6.51 17.24 13.72
CA ALA A 188 -7.71 18.08 13.58
C ALA A 188 -8.54 17.69 12.33
N LEU A 189 -7.88 17.44 11.20
CA LEU A 189 -8.56 17.01 9.97
C LEU A 189 -9.18 15.61 10.11
N VAL A 190 -8.47 14.68 10.77
CA VAL A 190 -8.99 13.34 11.05
C VAL A 190 -10.20 13.41 11.98
N ALA A 191 -10.10 14.18 13.07
CA ALA A 191 -11.23 14.36 14.01
C ALA A 191 -12.47 14.93 13.30
N GLU A 192 -12.33 15.93 12.45
CA GLU A 192 -13.42 16.51 11.66
C GLU A 192 -14.01 15.49 10.67
N ALA A 193 -13.16 14.70 10.03
CA ALA A 193 -13.62 13.66 9.11
C ALA A 193 -14.45 12.57 9.79
N LEU A 194 -14.20 12.30 11.08
CA LEU A 194 -14.88 11.27 11.87
C LEU A 194 -16.12 11.79 12.62
N ALA A 195 -16.26 13.11 12.78
CA ALA A 195 -17.40 13.72 13.47
C ALA A 195 -18.67 13.83 12.62
N GLY A 196 -18.60 13.63 11.32
CA GLY A 196 -19.70 13.66 10.35
C GLY A 196 -19.82 12.41 9.52
#